data_9eee2bdbad170008f1694af357e9c467
#
_entry.id   9eee2bdbad170008f1694af357e9c467
#
_cell.length_a   1.000
_cell.length_b   1.000
_cell.length_c   1.000
_cell.angle_alpha   90.00
_cell.angle_beta   90.00
_cell.angle_gamma   90.00
#
_symmetry.space_group_name_H-M   'P 1'
#
loop_
_entity.id
_entity.type
_entity.pdbx_description
1 polymer ?
#
loop_
_entity_poly.entity_id
_entity_poly.type
_entity_poly.pdbx_seq_one_letter_code
_entity_poly.pdbx_strand_id
1 'polypeptide(L)'
;MYVGLISDTHGIFSDGFRKFFEPVDVIWHAGDFGGGASFAEDMAAFKPVVGVCGNCDGQDIRFMHPQHRYMEVEGMKILMTHIGGSPGHYDIRAHALIDNYKPDVFICGHSHILKVMRDTQLDMLYINPGAAGLQGWQVVRTALRFRIEDGAIKDMEVFELPRN
;
A
#
# COMPACT_ATOMS: atom_id res chain seq x y z
N MET A 1 9.84 -10.33 -8.45
CA MET A 1 8.61 -9.53 -8.67
C MET A 1 8.88 -8.06 -8.41
N TYR A 2 8.52 -7.20 -9.36
CA TYR A 2 8.69 -5.74 -9.23
C TYR A 2 7.33 -5.12 -8.86
N VAL A 3 7.27 -4.51 -7.69
CA VAL A 3 6.02 -4.03 -7.07
C VAL A 3 6.00 -2.52 -7.02
N GLY A 4 4.88 -1.92 -7.47
CA GLY A 4 4.56 -0.54 -7.16
C GLY A 4 3.62 -0.51 -5.97
N LEU A 5 3.88 0.32 -4.98
CA LEU A 5 3.04 0.42 -3.78
C LEU A 5 2.48 1.83 -3.65
N ILE A 6 1.16 1.91 -3.54
CA ILE A 6 0.43 3.17 -3.48
C ILE A 6 -0.72 3.07 -2.47
N SER A 7 -1.15 4.17 -1.93
CA SER A 7 -2.28 4.22 -1.01
C SER A 7 -2.97 5.58 -1.05
N ASP A 8 -4.22 5.59 -0.59
CA ASP A 8 -4.93 6.86 -0.35
C ASP A 8 -4.94 7.74 -1.60
N THR A 9 -5.31 7.13 -2.73
CA THR A 9 -5.41 7.82 -4.02
C THR A 9 -6.61 8.77 -4.08
N HIS A 10 -7.69 8.43 -3.37
CA HIS A 10 -8.92 9.24 -3.30
C HIS A 10 -9.39 9.71 -4.69
N GLY A 11 -9.41 8.78 -5.65
CA GLY A 11 -9.93 9.01 -6.99
C GLY A 11 -8.97 9.66 -7.97
N ILE A 12 -7.70 9.83 -7.61
CA ILE A 12 -6.71 10.48 -8.46
C ILE A 12 -5.49 9.57 -8.64
N PHE A 13 -5.20 9.24 -9.89
CA PHE A 13 -3.97 8.52 -10.25
C PHE A 13 -3.23 9.34 -11.30
N SER A 14 -2.37 10.24 -10.81
CA SER A 14 -1.68 11.23 -11.65
C SER A 14 -0.68 10.60 -12.59
N ASP A 15 -0.44 11.26 -13.73
CA ASP A 15 0.48 10.77 -14.77
C ASP A 15 1.89 10.52 -14.24
N GLY A 16 2.35 11.30 -13.28
CA GLY A 16 3.66 11.07 -12.66
C GLY A 16 3.77 9.71 -12.00
N PHE A 17 2.72 9.28 -11.28
CA PHE A 17 2.69 7.94 -10.69
C PHE A 17 2.57 6.84 -11.75
N ARG A 18 1.78 7.06 -12.80
CA ARG A 18 1.69 6.12 -13.92
C ARG A 18 3.06 5.89 -14.53
N LYS A 19 3.78 6.97 -14.80
CA LYS A 19 5.13 6.89 -15.36
C LYS A 19 6.09 6.17 -14.43
N PHE A 20 6.04 6.48 -13.15
CA PHE A 20 6.86 5.81 -12.13
C PHE A 20 6.58 4.30 -12.07
N PHE A 21 5.34 3.89 -12.31
CA PHE A 21 4.92 2.49 -12.27
C PHE A 21 4.99 1.77 -13.61
N GLU A 22 5.46 2.40 -14.69
CA GLU A 22 5.59 1.71 -15.98
C GLU A 22 6.38 0.41 -15.91
N PRO A 23 7.52 0.32 -15.19
CA PRO A 23 8.30 -0.90 -15.18
C PRO A 23 7.82 -1.97 -14.19
N VAL A 24 6.85 -1.68 -13.33
CA VAL A 24 6.43 -2.66 -12.32
C VAL A 24 5.56 -3.77 -12.91
N ASP A 25 5.59 -4.92 -12.28
CA ASP A 25 4.77 -6.07 -12.67
C ASP A 25 3.34 -5.96 -12.11
N VAL A 26 3.19 -5.36 -10.93
CA VAL A 26 1.94 -5.30 -10.19
C VAL A 26 1.91 -4.04 -9.32
N ILE A 27 0.71 -3.50 -9.14
CA ILE A 27 0.49 -2.41 -8.18
C ILE A 27 -0.19 -2.99 -6.94
N TRP A 28 0.38 -2.74 -5.78
CA TRP A 28 -0.28 -3.01 -4.50
C TRP A 28 -0.88 -1.71 -3.99
N HIS A 29 -2.17 -1.75 -3.64
CA HIS A 29 -2.90 -0.58 -3.16
C HIS A 29 -3.37 -0.81 -1.72
N ALA A 30 -2.91 0.02 -0.81
CA ALA A 30 -3.15 -0.14 0.63
C ALA A 30 -4.44 0.52 1.12
N GLY A 31 -5.41 0.75 0.23
CA GLY A 31 -6.76 1.20 0.60
C GLY A 31 -7.04 2.67 0.36
N ASP A 32 -8.31 3.04 0.47
CA ASP A 32 -8.85 4.36 0.11
C ASP A 32 -8.56 4.69 -1.35
N PHE A 33 -9.06 3.83 -2.24
CA PHE A 33 -9.03 4.07 -3.68
C PHE A 33 -9.73 5.38 -4.01
N GLY A 34 -10.94 5.58 -3.49
CA GLY A 34 -11.83 6.63 -3.92
C GLY A 34 -12.32 6.39 -5.35
N GLY A 35 -13.13 7.28 -5.87
CA GLY A 35 -13.58 7.22 -7.27
C GLY A 35 -14.43 6.01 -7.66
N GLY A 36 -14.67 5.08 -6.75
CA GLY A 36 -15.49 3.90 -6.96
C GLY A 36 -14.87 2.84 -7.89
N ALA A 37 -15.69 1.88 -8.31
CA ALA A 37 -15.26 0.76 -9.16
C ALA A 37 -14.63 1.21 -10.46
N SER A 38 -15.17 2.24 -11.08
CA SER A 38 -14.65 2.81 -12.34
C SER A 38 -13.18 3.21 -12.23
N PHE A 39 -12.83 3.90 -11.15
CA PHE A 39 -11.45 4.30 -10.87
C PHE A 39 -10.54 3.09 -10.65
N ALA A 40 -10.99 2.14 -9.85
CA ALA A 40 -10.23 0.91 -9.59
C ALA A 40 -10.01 0.08 -10.85
N GLU A 41 -11.02 0.00 -11.71
CA GLU A 41 -10.93 -0.70 -13.00
C GLU A 41 -9.96 -0.01 -13.96
N ASP A 42 -9.94 1.31 -14.00
CA ASP A 42 -8.98 2.07 -14.82
C ASP A 42 -7.55 1.82 -14.36
N MET A 43 -7.32 1.78 -13.05
CA MET A 43 -6.00 1.45 -12.52
C MET A 43 -5.60 0.02 -12.88
N ALA A 44 -6.52 -0.94 -12.75
CA ALA A 44 -6.29 -2.34 -13.08
C ALA A 44 -6.06 -2.55 -14.59
N ALA A 45 -6.61 -1.70 -15.44
CA ALA A 45 -6.37 -1.74 -16.89
C ALA A 45 -4.92 -1.29 -17.21
N PHE A 46 -4.34 -0.45 -16.38
CA PHE A 46 -2.94 -0.03 -16.54
C PHE A 46 -1.96 -1.12 -16.11
N LYS A 47 -2.13 -1.68 -14.92
CA LYS A 47 -1.33 -2.78 -14.36
C LYS A 47 -2.22 -3.64 -13.47
N PRO A 48 -1.92 -4.93 -13.31
CA PRO A 48 -2.64 -5.73 -12.31
C PRO A 48 -2.58 -5.07 -10.93
N VAL A 49 -3.71 -5.03 -10.23
CA VAL A 49 -3.81 -4.44 -8.90
C VAL A 49 -4.17 -5.50 -7.88
N VAL A 50 -3.39 -5.57 -6.82
CA VAL A 50 -3.68 -6.38 -5.63
C VAL A 50 -3.83 -5.38 -4.48
N GLY A 51 -5.01 -5.31 -3.87
CA GLY A 51 -5.26 -4.26 -2.90
C GLY A 51 -6.13 -4.68 -1.74
N VAL A 52 -6.33 -3.74 -0.83
CA VAL A 52 -7.31 -3.83 0.25
C VAL A 52 -8.23 -2.62 0.16
N CYS A 53 -9.45 -2.74 0.70
CA CYS A 53 -10.33 -1.58 0.80
C CYS A 53 -9.97 -0.76 2.05
N GLY A 54 -10.17 0.56 1.95
CA GLY A 54 -9.99 1.48 3.06
C GLY A 54 -11.30 1.90 3.69
N ASN A 55 -11.22 2.74 4.73
CA ASN A 55 -12.39 3.20 5.46
C ASN A 55 -13.28 4.14 4.64
N CYS A 56 -12.71 4.83 3.65
CA CYS A 56 -13.48 5.72 2.77
C CYS A 56 -14.05 4.98 1.54
N ASP A 57 -13.69 3.72 1.33
CA ASP A 57 -14.16 2.96 0.18
C ASP A 57 -15.57 2.40 0.39
N GLY A 58 -16.40 2.49 -0.64
CA GLY A 58 -17.76 1.98 -0.64
C GLY A 58 -17.86 0.49 -0.96
N GLN A 59 -19.08 0.00 -1.10
CA GLN A 59 -19.37 -1.41 -1.32
C GLN A 59 -18.76 -1.97 -2.59
N ASP A 60 -18.69 -1.20 -3.66
CA ASP A 60 -18.13 -1.62 -4.93
C ASP A 60 -16.64 -1.97 -4.81
N ILE A 61 -15.88 -1.13 -4.12
CA ILE A 61 -14.45 -1.41 -3.85
C ILE A 61 -14.32 -2.60 -2.88
N ARG A 62 -15.18 -2.70 -1.88
CA ARG A 62 -15.17 -3.81 -0.91
C ARG A 62 -15.43 -5.16 -1.56
N PHE A 63 -16.18 -5.19 -2.65
CA PHE A 63 -16.36 -6.40 -3.46
C PHE A 63 -15.09 -6.79 -4.22
N MET A 64 -14.30 -5.80 -4.64
CA MET A 64 -13.09 -6.03 -5.44
C MET A 64 -11.88 -6.35 -4.57
N HIS A 65 -11.79 -5.76 -3.39
CA HIS A 65 -10.63 -5.82 -2.51
C HIS A 65 -11.04 -6.07 -1.06
N PRO A 66 -10.44 -7.07 -0.38
CA PRO A 66 -10.79 -7.38 1.02
C PRO A 66 -10.26 -6.33 1.99
N GLN A 67 -10.68 -6.39 3.25
CA GLN A 67 -10.20 -5.50 4.31
C GLN A 67 -8.73 -5.72 4.64
N HIS A 68 -8.28 -6.97 4.57
CA HIS A 68 -6.86 -7.30 4.71
C HIS A 68 -6.50 -8.40 3.73
N ARG A 69 -5.23 -8.50 3.43
CA ARG A 69 -4.72 -9.49 2.50
C ARG A 69 -3.40 -10.05 3.02
N TYR A 70 -3.32 -11.37 3.07
CA TYR A 70 -2.09 -12.07 3.37
C TYR A 70 -1.60 -12.77 2.12
N MET A 71 -0.31 -12.63 1.81
CA MET A 71 0.30 -13.21 0.62
C MET A 71 1.67 -13.78 0.95
N GLU A 72 2.04 -14.83 0.26
CA GLU A 72 3.43 -15.29 0.25
C GLU A 72 3.99 -15.02 -1.14
N VAL A 73 5.04 -14.22 -1.22
CA VAL A 73 5.63 -13.76 -2.46
C VAL A 73 7.13 -13.99 -2.41
N GLU A 74 7.63 -14.89 -3.27
CA GLU A 74 9.04 -15.19 -3.40
C GLU A 74 9.75 -15.38 -2.04
N GLY A 75 9.13 -16.18 -1.18
CA GLY A 75 9.66 -16.52 0.14
C GLY A 75 9.36 -15.53 1.24
N MET A 76 8.63 -14.45 0.96
CA MET A 76 8.24 -13.46 1.97
C MET A 76 6.77 -13.54 2.31
N LYS A 77 6.46 -13.40 3.59
CA LYS A 77 5.09 -13.31 4.11
C LYS A 77 4.71 -11.84 4.18
N ILE A 78 3.69 -11.46 3.43
CA ILE A 78 3.24 -10.07 3.30
C ILE A 78 1.82 -9.96 3.86
N LEU A 79 1.63 -9.06 4.80
CA LEU A 79 0.30 -8.70 5.31
C LEU A 79 0.02 -7.24 4.96
N MET A 80 -1.14 -7.00 4.36
CA MET A 80 -1.58 -5.65 4.01
C MET A 80 -2.97 -5.39 4.59
N THR A 81 -3.15 -4.23 5.21
CA THR A 81 -4.43 -3.71 5.67
C THR A 81 -4.37 -2.19 5.61
N HIS A 82 -5.53 -1.52 5.53
CA HIS A 82 -5.53 -0.06 5.38
C HIS A 82 -5.14 0.66 6.67
N ILE A 83 -5.83 0.36 7.78
CA ILE A 83 -5.59 1.01 9.06
C ILE A 83 -4.63 0.15 9.87
N GLY A 84 -3.38 0.59 10.01
CA GLY A 84 -2.34 -0.20 10.66
C GLY A 84 -1.77 0.40 11.93
N GLY A 85 -1.85 1.70 12.08
CA GLY A 85 -1.08 2.38 13.12
C GLY A 85 0.39 2.48 12.74
N SER A 86 1.27 2.37 13.72
CA SER A 86 2.72 2.44 13.50
C SER A 86 3.46 1.57 14.52
N PRO A 87 4.75 1.26 14.30
CA PRO A 87 5.52 0.46 15.26
C PRO A 87 5.46 1.02 16.68
N GLY A 88 5.10 0.16 17.62
CA GLY A 88 4.85 0.52 19.02
C GLY A 88 3.42 1.00 19.30
N HIS A 89 2.64 1.31 18.27
CA HIS A 89 1.27 1.84 18.39
C HIS A 89 0.36 1.27 17.30
N TYR A 90 0.41 -0.04 17.09
CA TYR A 90 -0.44 -0.68 16.09
C TYR A 90 -1.91 -0.56 16.45
N ASP A 91 -2.75 -0.35 15.43
CA ASP A 91 -4.19 -0.47 15.57
C ASP A 91 -4.56 -1.86 16.14
N ILE A 92 -5.58 -1.92 16.97
CA ILE A 92 -5.97 -3.17 17.65
C ILE A 92 -6.22 -4.31 16.66
N ARG A 93 -6.93 -4.03 15.59
CA ARG A 93 -7.25 -5.02 14.55
C ARG A 93 -6.00 -5.45 13.79
N ALA A 94 -5.15 -4.50 13.45
CA ALA A 94 -3.88 -4.77 12.79
C ALA A 94 -2.96 -5.61 13.67
N HIS A 95 -2.90 -5.30 14.96
CA HIS A 95 -2.09 -6.07 15.91
C HIS A 95 -2.53 -7.54 15.96
N ALA A 96 -3.84 -7.79 16.00
CA ALA A 96 -4.38 -9.15 15.98
C ALA A 96 -4.01 -9.90 14.69
N LEU A 97 -4.06 -9.23 13.55
CA LEU A 97 -3.66 -9.82 12.27
C LEU A 97 -2.16 -10.13 12.24
N ILE A 98 -1.34 -9.22 12.74
CA ILE A 98 0.12 -9.42 12.82
C ILE A 98 0.44 -10.63 13.71
N ASP A 99 -0.21 -10.74 14.86
CA ASP A 99 -0.02 -11.88 15.78
C ASP A 99 -0.39 -13.20 15.14
N ASN A 100 -1.47 -13.20 14.34
CA ASN A 100 -1.96 -14.40 13.68
C ASN A 100 -1.07 -14.84 12.50
N TYR A 101 -0.69 -13.89 11.65
CA TYR A 101 0.04 -14.21 10.41
C TYR A 101 1.56 -14.18 10.56
N LYS A 102 2.08 -13.42 11.52
CA LYS A 102 3.53 -13.22 11.73
C LYS A 102 4.26 -12.89 10.43
N PRO A 103 3.87 -11.78 9.77
CA PRO A 103 4.43 -11.45 8.46
C PRO A 103 5.88 -10.99 8.56
N ASP A 104 6.61 -11.14 7.46
CA ASP A 104 7.93 -10.51 7.30
C ASP A 104 7.81 -9.03 6.96
N VAL A 105 6.72 -8.67 6.26
CA VAL A 105 6.43 -7.30 5.84
C VAL A 105 4.98 -6.97 6.16
N PHE A 106 4.77 -5.84 6.83
CA PHE A 106 3.44 -5.29 7.11
C PHE A 106 3.27 -3.98 6.36
N ILE A 107 2.22 -3.90 5.56
CA ILE A 107 1.91 -2.74 4.72
C ILE A 107 0.58 -2.14 5.14
N CYS A 108 0.55 -0.82 5.34
CA CYS A 108 -0.69 -0.09 5.61
C CYS A 108 -0.66 1.30 4.97
N GLY A 109 -1.78 2.03 5.10
CA GLY A 109 -1.94 3.40 4.63
C GLY A 109 -2.59 4.26 5.71
N HIS A 110 -3.64 4.98 5.37
CA HIS A 110 -4.52 5.75 6.24
C HIS A 110 -3.90 6.99 6.89
N SER A 111 -2.72 6.92 7.47
CA SER A 111 -2.08 8.05 8.11
C SER A 111 -1.61 9.13 7.14
N HIS A 112 -1.47 8.79 5.86
CA HIS A 112 -0.89 9.63 4.81
C HIS A 112 0.59 9.97 5.06
N ILE A 113 1.25 9.26 5.96
CA ILE A 113 2.65 9.50 6.32
C ILE A 113 3.53 8.40 5.74
N LEU A 114 4.42 8.78 4.83
CA LEU A 114 5.44 7.88 4.31
C LEU A 114 6.34 7.42 5.46
N LYS A 115 6.41 6.11 5.67
CA LYS A 115 7.26 5.54 6.71
C LYS A 115 7.69 4.13 6.34
N VAL A 116 8.98 3.91 6.30
CA VAL A 116 9.57 2.59 6.09
C VAL A 116 10.56 2.37 7.24
N MET A 117 10.27 1.39 8.09
CA MET A 117 11.16 1.11 9.21
C MET A 117 11.06 -0.35 9.65
N ARG A 118 12.14 -0.86 10.20
CA ARG A 118 12.16 -2.18 10.79
C ARG A 118 11.63 -2.13 12.23
N ASP A 119 10.62 -2.95 12.49
CA ASP A 119 10.17 -3.19 13.87
C ASP A 119 11.01 -4.33 14.43
N THR A 120 11.99 -3.97 15.26
CA THR A 120 12.93 -4.96 15.81
C THR A 120 12.31 -5.87 16.86
N GLN A 121 11.23 -5.44 17.51
CA GLN A 121 10.51 -6.27 18.48
C GLN A 121 9.77 -7.41 17.80
N LEU A 122 9.20 -7.15 16.61
CA LEU A 122 8.42 -8.13 15.85
C LEU A 122 9.22 -8.76 14.72
N ASP A 123 10.45 -8.33 14.50
CA ASP A 123 11.30 -8.77 13.37
C ASP A 123 10.54 -8.64 12.04
N MET A 124 10.00 -7.45 11.79
CA MET A 124 9.07 -7.19 10.71
C MET A 124 9.39 -5.85 10.07
N LEU A 125 9.34 -5.79 8.73
CA LEU A 125 9.46 -4.52 8.02
C LEU A 125 8.08 -3.87 7.95
N TYR A 126 7.97 -2.64 8.47
CA TYR A 126 6.77 -1.80 8.38
C TYR A 126 6.90 -0.86 7.19
N ILE A 127 5.87 -0.82 6.33
CA ILE A 127 5.84 0.07 5.17
C ILE A 127 4.49 0.78 5.11
N ASN A 128 4.53 2.10 5.07
CA ASN A 128 3.41 2.95 4.70
C ASN A 128 3.88 3.86 3.56
N PRO A 129 3.28 3.75 2.36
CA PRO A 129 3.76 4.52 1.21
C PRO A 129 3.39 6.00 1.25
N GLY A 130 2.67 6.45 2.27
CA GLY A 130 2.08 7.77 2.30
C GLY A 130 0.86 7.86 1.39
N ALA A 131 0.37 9.07 1.13
CA ALA A 131 -0.79 9.28 0.30
C ALA A 131 -0.41 9.75 -1.10
N ALA A 132 -0.99 9.12 -2.11
CA ALA A 132 -0.82 9.53 -3.51
C ALA A 132 -1.87 10.53 -3.97
N GLY A 133 -2.95 10.70 -3.21
CA GLY A 133 -4.05 11.61 -3.50
C GLY A 133 -3.83 13.02 -2.93
N LEU A 134 -4.89 13.82 -3.05
CA LEU A 134 -4.88 15.23 -2.62
C LEU A 134 -5.57 15.47 -1.28
N GLN A 135 -6.18 14.45 -0.68
CA GLN A 135 -6.82 14.58 0.62
C GLN A 135 -5.81 14.47 1.76
N GLY A 136 -6.08 15.16 2.85
CA GLY A 136 -5.26 15.11 4.05
C GLY A 136 -4.33 16.31 4.23
N TRP A 137 -3.40 16.18 5.15
CA TRP A 137 -2.51 17.27 5.58
C TRP A 137 -1.09 17.16 5.01
N GLN A 138 -0.82 16.11 4.22
CA GLN A 138 0.51 15.91 3.65
C GLN A 138 0.90 17.02 2.68
N VAL A 139 2.16 17.43 2.73
CA VAL A 139 2.69 18.48 1.84
C VAL A 139 3.19 17.92 0.51
N VAL A 140 3.52 16.63 0.49
CA VAL A 140 3.93 15.91 -0.71
C VAL A 140 3.08 14.66 -0.89
N ARG A 141 2.94 14.22 -2.12
CA ARG A 141 2.25 13.00 -2.51
C ARG A 141 3.30 11.94 -2.83
N THR A 142 3.14 10.74 -2.32
CA THR A 142 4.21 9.73 -2.41
C THR A 142 3.70 8.37 -2.87
N ALA A 143 4.60 7.61 -3.47
CA ALA A 143 4.45 6.20 -3.78
C ALA A 143 5.84 5.53 -3.73
N LEU A 144 5.84 4.22 -3.65
CA LEU A 144 7.06 3.41 -3.59
C LEU A 144 7.08 2.41 -4.73
N ARG A 145 8.26 1.97 -5.11
CA ARG A 145 8.42 0.74 -5.90
C ARG A 145 9.65 0.00 -5.39
N PHE A 146 9.58 -1.30 -5.43
CA PHE A 146 10.65 -2.18 -4.95
C PHE A 146 10.56 -3.55 -5.59
N ARG A 147 11.64 -4.31 -5.52
CA ARG A 147 11.67 -5.70 -5.97
C ARG A 147 11.60 -6.63 -4.78
N ILE A 148 10.93 -7.76 -4.97
CA ILE A 148 10.99 -8.89 -4.04
C ILE A 148 11.69 -10.01 -4.77
N GLU A 149 12.84 -10.43 -4.25
CA GLU A 149 13.68 -11.48 -4.83
C GLU A 149 14.34 -12.26 -3.70
N ASP A 150 14.29 -13.59 -3.78
CA ASP A 150 15.01 -14.47 -2.85
C ASP A 150 14.74 -14.18 -1.37
N GLY A 151 13.48 -13.92 -1.02
CA GLY A 151 13.09 -13.63 0.36
C GLY A 151 13.57 -12.27 0.89
N ALA A 152 13.82 -11.31 0.01
CA ALA A 152 14.27 -9.98 0.41
C ALA A 152 13.63 -8.89 -0.44
N ILE A 153 13.44 -7.71 0.16
CA ILE A 153 13.06 -6.49 -0.54
C ILE A 153 14.34 -5.78 -0.97
N LYS A 154 14.39 -5.41 -2.25
CA LYS A 154 15.55 -4.77 -2.88
C LYS A 154 15.12 -3.56 -3.70
N ASP A 155 16.06 -2.66 -3.92
CA ASP A 155 15.93 -1.54 -4.85
C ASP A 155 14.70 -0.67 -4.58
N MET A 156 14.45 -0.37 -3.30
CA MET A 156 13.32 0.48 -2.94
C MET A 156 13.57 1.92 -3.35
N GLU A 157 12.60 2.49 -4.07
CA GLU A 157 12.63 3.87 -4.51
C GLU A 157 11.36 4.59 -4.06
N VAL A 158 11.51 5.84 -3.68
CA VAL A 158 10.41 6.75 -3.33
C VAL A 158 10.21 7.72 -4.49
N PHE A 159 8.96 7.93 -4.88
CA PHE A 159 8.60 8.97 -5.84
C PHE A 159 7.71 9.99 -5.15
N GLU A 160 8.02 11.26 -5.34
CA GLU A 160 7.29 12.36 -4.76
C GLU A 160 6.71 13.26 -5.85
N LEU A 161 5.47 13.67 -5.66
CA LEU A 161 4.85 14.73 -6.45
C LEU A 161 4.47 15.88 -5.53
N PRO A 162 4.57 17.13 -6.01
CA PRO A 162 4.06 18.24 -5.23
C PRO A 162 2.55 18.13 -5.10
N ARG A 163 2.01 18.68 -4.04
CA ARG A 163 0.56 18.70 -3.83
C ARG A 163 -0.16 19.57 -4.87
N ASN A 164 0.50 20.61 -5.33
CA ASN A 164 -0.06 21.57 -6.31
C ASN A 164 0.63 21.45 -7.65
#